data_b5080f9347d4822ed680066a93d60b54
#
_entry.id   b5080f9347d4822ed680066a93d60b54
#
_cell.length_a   1.000
_cell.length_b   1.000
_cell.length_c   1.000
_cell.angle_alpha   90.00
_cell.angle_beta   90.00
_cell.angle_gamma   90.00
#
_symmetry.space_group_name_H-M   'P 1'
#
loop_
_entity.id
_entity.type
_entity.pdbx_description
1 polymer ?
#
loop_
_entity_poly.entity_id
_entity_poly.type
_entity_poly.pdbx_seq_one_letter_code
_entity_poly.pdbx_strand_id
1 'polypeptide(L)'
;PHPLPSPEAVRALPPFERLPDEAIVMVGSELAQQAADEIGVLSVVGFDTESKPVFVRGQTQDGPHLVQFASAERAWLFPLQDPACAQAVAGLLTRPELLKVGFGLAGDRAQLLARFGVAPQGLVDLDQTYRALGYRASLGIRMAMAVTFGRYFEKSKSIGTSDWSRQPLSAAQCRYAAHDAWGAFRIYEALCAQGIDVVPPPAVAKGTALRRPRSRPRPQPSPLASARSADRRADAG
;
A
#
# COMPACT_ATOMS: atom_id res chain seq x y z
N PRO A 1 23.02 -13.26 10.36
CA PRO A 1 21.96 -13.19 9.38
C PRO A 1 21.18 -14.50 9.38
N HIS A 2 19.86 -14.42 9.46
CA HIS A 2 19.01 -15.60 9.39
C HIS A 2 18.92 -16.09 7.93
N PRO A 3 19.22 -17.37 7.64
CA PRO A 3 19.05 -17.92 6.31
C PRO A 3 17.55 -18.00 5.98
N LEU A 4 17.20 -17.69 4.74
CA LEU A 4 15.83 -17.87 4.24
C LEU A 4 15.69 -19.24 3.58
N PRO A 5 14.54 -19.91 3.72
CA PRO A 5 14.24 -21.12 2.98
C PRO A 5 14.16 -20.82 1.47
N SER A 6 14.51 -21.80 0.63
CA SER A 6 14.36 -21.65 -0.81
C SER A 6 12.87 -21.56 -1.21
N PRO A 7 12.56 -20.98 -2.37
CA PRO A 7 11.18 -20.95 -2.86
C PRO A 7 10.53 -22.34 -2.98
N GLU A 8 11.32 -23.38 -3.28
CA GLU A 8 10.88 -24.78 -3.34
C GLU A 8 10.52 -25.29 -1.93
N ALA A 9 11.39 -25.02 -0.94
CA ALA A 9 11.15 -25.39 0.45
C ALA A 9 9.89 -24.70 1.00
N VAL A 10 9.68 -23.42 0.67
CA VAL A 10 8.46 -22.70 1.08
C VAL A 10 7.21 -23.33 0.48
N ARG A 11 7.25 -23.73 -0.80
CA ARG A 11 6.09 -24.37 -1.47
C ARG A 11 5.78 -25.78 -0.93
N ALA A 12 6.76 -26.43 -0.34
CA ALA A 12 6.61 -27.76 0.26
C ALA A 12 6.02 -27.70 1.69
N LEU A 13 5.91 -26.52 2.29
CA LEU A 13 5.31 -26.36 3.62
C LEU A 13 3.80 -26.67 3.58
N PRO A 14 3.24 -27.18 4.67
CA PRO A 14 1.79 -27.33 4.77
C PRO A 14 1.10 -25.96 4.65
N PRO A 15 -0.11 -25.90 4.06
CA PRO A 15 -0.80 -24.64 3.84
C PRO A 15 -1.12 -23.93 5.16
N PHE A 16 -1.07 -22.60 5.13
CA PHE A 16 -1.60 -21.78 6.21
C PHE A 16 -3.13 -21.81 6.16
N GLU A 17 -3.76 -21.68 7.32
CA GLU A 17 -5.21 -21.55 7.43
C GLU A 17 -5.74 -20.37 6.60
N ARG A 18 -7.04 -20.38 6.34
CA ARG A 18 -7.72 -19.31 5.61
C ARG A 18 -8.81 -18.69 6.45
N LEU A 19 -9.00 -17.40 6.27
CA LEU A 19 -10.19 -16.73 6.78
C LEU A 19 -11.42 -17.30 6.06
N PRO A 20 -12.49 -17.73 6.77
CA PRO A 20 -13.72 -18.21 6.14
C PRO A 20 -14.35 -17.15 5.23
N ASP A 21 -14.97 -17.59 4.12
CA ASP A 21 -15.57 -16.66 3.15
C ASP A 21 -16.66 -15.79 3.78
N GLU A 22 -17.42 -16.30 4.74
CA GLU A 22 -18.45 -15.57 5.51
C GLU A 22 -17.90 -14.48 6.43
N ALA A 23 -16.60 -14.52 6.73
CA ALA A 23 -15.92 -13.48 7.48
C ALA A 23 -15.35 -12.36 6.60
N ILE A 24 -15.49 -12.47 5.27
CA ILE A 24 -15.05 -11.46 4.31
C ILE A 24 -16.23 -10.55 3.97
N VAL A 25 -16.15 -9.29 4.37
CA VAL A 25 -17.20 -8.30 4.15
C VAL A 25 -16.81 -7.38 2.99
N MET A 26 -17.55 -7.46 1.87
CA MET A 26 -17.51 -6.42 0.86
C MET A 26 -18.34 -5.23 1.35
N VAL A 27 -17.67 -4.12 1.60
CA VAL A 27 -18.32 -2.91 2.14
C VAL A 27 -18.95 -2.12 1.00
N GLY A 28 -20.24 -1.84 1.12
CA GLY A 28 -20.97 -0.91 0.26
C GLY A 28 -21.31 0.38 1.00
N SER A 29 -21.91 1.35 0.30
CA SER A 29 -22.22 2.69 0.84
C SER A 29 -22.98 2.64 2.16
N GLU A 30 -23.96 1.74 2.28
CA GLU A 30 -24.80 1.61 3.48
C GLU A 30 -24.05 1.05 4.70
N LEU A 31 -22.98 0.29 4.48
CA LEU A 31 -22.19 -0.33 5.54
C LEU A 31 -20.89 0.43 5.84
N ALA A 32 -20.53 1.43 5.03
CA ALA A 32 -19.22 2.08 5.10
C ALA A 32 -18.95 2.71 6.47
N GLN A 33 -19.92 3.43 7.04
CA GLN A 33 -19.77 4.05 8.36
C GLN A 33 -19.73 3.01 9.47
N GLN A 34 -20.65 2.03 9.45
CA GLN A 34 -20.66 0.95 10.43
C GLN A 34 -19.32 0.17 10.44
N ALA A 35 -18.82 -0.21 9.27
CA ALA A 35 -17.52 -0.88 9.16
C ALA A 35 -16.36 -0.01 9.67
N ALA A 36 -16.40 1.31 9.40
CA ALA A 36 -15.40 2.23 9.94
C ALA A 36 -15.46 2.33 11.47
N ASP A 37 -16.66 2.31 12.06
CA ASP A 37 -16.84 2.34 13.51
C ASP A 37 -16.36 1.02 14.15
N GLU A 38 -16.68 -0.13 13.55
CA GLU A 38 -16.18 -1.45 13.99
C GLU A 38 -14.66 -1.52 13.95
N ILE A 39 -14.02 -1.02 12.89
CA ILE A 39 -12.55 -0.98 12.78
C ILE A 39 -11.98 0.05 13.73
N GLY A 40 -12.64 1.18 13.89
CA GLY A 40 -12.16 2.34 14.64
C GLY A 40 -12.00 2.12 16.14
N VAL A 41 -12.61 1.08 16.71
CA VAL A 41 -12.44 0.70 18.13
C VAL A 41 -11.28 -0.28 18.35
N LEU A 42 -10.67 -0.78 17.27
CA LEU A 42 -9.52 -1.68 17.35
C LEU A 42 -8.22 -0.88 17.54
N SER A 43 -7.23 -1.47 18.19
CA SER A 43 -5.90 -0.88 18.31
C SER A 43 -4.99 -1.21 17.14
N VAL A 44 -5.24 -2.35 16.47
CA VAL A 44 -4.45 -2.83 15.33
C VAL A 44 -5.32 -3.57 14.35
N VAL A 45 -5.02 -3.42 13.07
CA VAL A 45 -5.62 -4.16 11.96
C VAL A 45 -4.55 -4.53 10.94
N GLY A 46 -4.72 -5.67 10.28
CA GLY A 46 -4.01 -5.97 9.05
C GLY A 46 -4.46 -5.03 7.94
N PHE A 47 -3.55 -4.70 7.05
CA PHE A 47 -3.77 -3.68 6.03
C PHE A 47 -3.04 -4.03 4.73
N ASP A 48 -3.73 -3.84 3.62
CA ASP A 48 -3.13 -3.87 2.29
C ASP A 48 -3.97 -3.02 1.32
N THR A 49 -3.48 -2.79 0.09
CA THR A 49 -4.22 -2.11 -0.98
C THR A 49 -4.06 -2.83 -2.30
N GLU A 50 -5.08 -2.71 -3.16
CA GLU A 50 -5.01 -3.27 -4.50
C GLU A 50 -5.24 -2.19 -5.56
N SER A 51 -4.39 -2.24 -6.58
CA SER A 51 -4.42 -1.30 -7.69
C SER A 51 -4.46 -2.02 -9.02
N LYS A 52 -5.20 -1.46 -9.97
CA LYS A 52 -5.12 -1.91 -11.36
C LYS A 52 -3.68 -1.81 -11.85
N PRO A 53 -3.11 -2.89 -12.44
CA PRO A 53 -1.76 -2.84 -12.94
C PRO A 53 -1.63 -1.89 -14.13
N VAL A 54 -0.53 -1.13 -14.17
CA VAL A 54 -0.18 -0.26 -15.28
C VAL A 54 0.91 -0.92 -16.10
N PHE A 55 0.61 -1.22 -17.37
CA PHE A 55 1.54 -1.90 -18.28
C PHE A 55 2.23 -0.94 -19.25
N VAL A 56 1.76 0.30 -19.35
CA VAL A 56 2.31 1.30 -20.28
C VAL A 56 3.30 2.20 -19.54
N ARG A 57 4.53 2.27 -20.05
CA ARG A 57 5.57 3.13 -19.48
C ARG A 57 5.14 4.61 -19.53
N GLY A 58 5.18 5.28 -18.37
CA GLY A 58 4.79 6.68 -18.25
C GLY A 58 3.31 6.93 -17.95
N GLN A 59 2.48 5.90 -17.95
CA GLN A 59 1.11 6.01 -17.46
C GLN A 59 1.11 6.17 -15.93
N THR A 60 0.34 7.11 -15.42
CA THR A 60 0.17 7.33 -13.99
C THR A 60 -0.70 6.23 -13.39
N GLN A 61 -0.31 5.72 -12.22
CA GLN A 61 -1.16 4.83 -11.42
C GLN A 61 -2.31 5.65 -10.83
N ASP A 62 -3.55 5.24 -11.10
CA ASP A 62 -4.78 5.88 -10.63
C ASP A 62 -5.39 5.22 -9.38
N GLY A 63 -4.69 4.19 -8.85
CA GLY A 63 -5.09 3.48 -7.62
C GLY A 63 -4.76 4.24 -6.33
N PRO A 64 -4.97 3.58 -5.18
CA PRO A 64 -5.56 2.26 -5.04
C PRO A 64 -7.06 2.23 -5.38
N HIS A 65 -7.55 1.06 -5.82
CA HIS A 65 -8.95 0.82 -6.14
C HIS A 65 -9.71 0.11 -5.02
N LEU A 66 -8.97 -0.64 -4.22
CA LEU A 66 -9.47 -1.36 -3.06
C LEU A 66 -8.53 -1.10 -1.87
N VAL A 67 -9.10 -0.94 -0.69
CA VAL A 67 -8.38 -0.94 0.59
C VAL A 67 -8.98 -2.03 1.45
N GLN A 68 -8.15 -2.84 2.07
CA GLN A 68 -8.57 -3.90 2.97
C GLN A 68 -8.00 -3.72 4.37
N PHE A 69 -8.89 -3.96 5.35
CA PHE A 69 -8.55 -4.07 6.76
C PHE A 69 -8.94 -5.45 7.27
N ALA A 70 -8.19 -6.00 8.22
CA ALA A 70 -8.53 -7.27 8.84
C ALA A 70 -8.21 -7.30 10.34
N SER A 71 -9.10 -7.94 11.10
CA SER A 71 -8.87 -8.39 12.48
C SER A 71 -8.58 -9.89 12.49
N ALA A 72 -8.52 -10.51 13.67
CA ALA A 72 -8.40 -11.97 13.80
C ALA A 72 -9.54 -12.72 13.11
N GLU A 73 -10.77 -12.18 13.14
CA GLU A 73 -12.01 -12.88 12.82
C GLU A 73 -12.70 -12.38 11.56
N ARG A 74 -12.30 -11.22 11.02
CA ARG A 74 -13.02 -10.56 9.92
C ARG A 74 -12.08 -9.75 9.04
N ALA A 75 -12.41 -9.68 7.75
CA ALA A 75 -11.80 -8.74 6.81
C ALA A 75 -12.86 -7.84 6.17
N TRP A 76 -12.55 -6.56 6.03
CA TRP A 76 -13.39 -5.56 5.37
C TRP A 76 -12.71 -5.06 4.11
N LEU A 77 -13.41 -5.14 2.99
CA LEU A 77 -12.94 -4.73 1.66
C LEU A 77 -13.68 -3.47 1.24
N PHE A 78 -12.98 -2.35 1.11
CA PHE A 78 -13.53 -1.04 0.75
C PHE A 78 -13.21 -0.69 -0.70
N PRO A 79 -14.15 -0.81 -1.65
CA PRO A 79 -13.99 -0.33 -3.02
C PRO A 79 -13.94 1.19 -3.03
N LEU A 80 -12.83 1.78 -3.47
CA LEU A 80 -12.65 3.23 -3.42
C LEU A 80 -13.37 4.02 -4.53
N GLN A 81 -14.04 3.33 -5.45
CA GLN A 81 -14.96 3.96 -6.40
C GLN A 81 -16.28 4.40 -5.72
N ASP A 82 -16.62 3.78 -4.59
CA ASP A 82 -17.74 4.19 -3.75
C ASP A 82 -17.30 5.37 -2.86
N PRO A 83 -17.95 6.55 -2.97
CA PRO A 83 -17.56 7.73 -2.21
C PRO A 83 -17.68 7.56 -0.69
N ALA A 84 -18.67 6.79 -0.21
CA ALA A 84 -18.84 6.53 1.23
C ALA A 84 -17.71 5.64 1.76
N CYS A 85 -17.31 4.61 0.99
CA CYS A 85 -16.15 3.79 1.29
C CYS A 85 -14.85 4.62 1.30
N ALA A 86 -14.66 5.49 0.31
CA ALA A 86 -13.49 6.36 0.23
C ALA A 86 -13.42 7.31 1.44
N GLN A 87 -14.53 7.89 1.86
CA GLN A 87 -14.61 8.77 3.03
C GLN A 87 -14.32 8.01 4.33
N ALA A 88 -14.88 6.82 4.51
CA ALA A 88 -14.64 5.95 5.66
C ALA A 88 -13.15 5.58 5.77
N VAL A 89 -12.54 5.16 4.66
CA VAL A 89 -11.11 4.84 4.59
C VAL A 89 -10.25 6.06 4.92
N ALA A 90 -10.55 7.24 4.36
CA ALA A 90 -9.81 8.47 4.67
C ALA A 90 -9.83 8.78 6.19
N GLY A 91 -10.98 8.60 6.84
CA GLY A 91 -11.11 8.74 8.30
C GLY A 91 -10.23 7.75 9.07
N LEU A 92 -10.23 6.48 8.69
CA LEU A 92 -9.40 5.45 9.32
C LEU A 92 -7.89 5.66 9.11
N LEU A 93 -7.50 6.16 7.94
CA LEU A 93 -6.10 6.44 7.63
C LEU A 93 -5.50 7.56 8.46
N THR A 94 -6.30 8.49 8.96
CA THR A 94 -5.83 9.63 9.77
C THR A 94 -5.66 9.32 11.26
N ARG A 95 -6.07 8.12 11.71
CA ARG A 95 -5.99 7.71 13.12
C ARG A 95 -4.60 7.17 13.47
N PRO A 96 -3.76 7.87 14.24
CA PRO A 96 -2.44 7.38 14.63
C PRO A 96 -2.51 6.24 15.65
N GLU A 97 -3.57 6.18 16.46
CA GLU A 97 -3.82 5.17 17.48
C GLU A 97 -4.23 3.81 16.89
N LEU A 98 -4.81 3.78 15.70
CA LEU A 98 -5.10 2.56 14.97
C LEU A 98 -3.87 2.16 14.16
N LEU A 99 -3.17 1.11 14.57
CA LEU A 99 -2.05 0.56 13.81
C LEU A 99 -2.58 -0.23 12.60
N LYS A 100 -2.03 0.06 11.42
CA LYS A 100 -2.32 -0.65 10.17
C LYS A 100 -1.07 -1.38 9.76
N VAL A 101 -1.04 -2.70 9.97
CA VAL A 101 0.13 -3.53 9.76
C VAL A 101 0.05 -4.26 8.41
N GLY A 102 1.12 -4.20 7.62
CA GLY A 102 1.16 -4.82 6.30
C GLY A 102 2.57 -5.07 5.81
N PHE A 103 2.74 -5.37 4.54
CA PHE A 103 4.04 -5.63 3.91
C PHE A 103 4.25 -4.76 2.67
N GLY A 104 5.45 -4.16 2.54
CA GLY A 104 5.85 -3.39 1.37
C GLY A 104 5.10 -2.07 1.21
N LEU A 105 4.63 -1.48 2.29
CA LEU A 105 3.68 -0.36 2.33
C LEU A 105 4.21 1.00 1.84
N ALA A 106 5.45 1.09 1.37
CA ALA A 106 6.01 2.36 0.90
C ALA A 106 5.29 2.90 -0.35
N GLY A 107 4.94 2.00 -1.29
CA GLY A 107 4.17 2.33 -2.49
C GLY A 107 2.74 2.75 -2.14
N ASP A 108 2.09 1.99 -1.26
CA ASP A 108 0.73 2.26 -0.79
C ASP A 108 0.63 3.62 -0.11
N ARG A 109 1.58 3.94 0.76
CA ARG A 109 1.66 5.27 1.41
C ARG A 109 1.65 6.41 0.39
N ALA A 110 2.43 6.28 -0.69
CA ALA A 110 2.51 7.31 -1.73
C ALA A 110 1.20 7.43 -2.51
N GLN A 111 0.58 6.30 -2.88
CA GLN A 111 -0.69 6.27 -3.60
C GLN A 111 -1.84 6.80 -2.75
N LEU A 112 -1.92 6.40 -1.48
CA LEU A 112 -2.92 6.89 -0.53
C LEU A 112 -2.80 8.40 -0.29
N LEU A 113 -1.57 8.91 -0.12
CA LEU A 113 -1.32 10.35 -0.03
C LEU A 113 -1.78 11.09 -1.30
N ALA A 114 -1.47 10.56 -2.47
CA ALA A 114 -1.88 11.15 -3.73
C ALA A 114 -3.41 11.16 -3.91
N ARG A 115 -4.09 10.08 -3.48
CA ARG A 115 -5.54 9.93 -3.62
C ARG A 115 -6.33 10.76 -2.61
N PHE A 116 -5.93 10.75 -1.35
CA PHE A 116 -6.70 11.37 -0.25
C PHE A 116 -6.17 12.73 0.18
N GLY A 117 -4.98 13.13 -0.27
CA GLY A 117 -4.34 14.39 0.15
C GLY A 117 -3.87 14.39 1.61
N VAL A 118 -4.00 13.26 2.31
CA VAL A 118 -3.57 13.09 3.72
C VAL A 118 -2.57 11.95 3.84
N ALA A 119 -1.54 12.16 4.65
CA ALA A 119 -0.56 11.11 4.91
C ALA A 119 -1.15 10.06 5.86
N PRO A 120 -1.15 8.76 5.49
CA PRO A 120 -1.60 7.72 6.40
C PRO A 120 -0.79 7.71 7.70
N GLN A 121 -1.50 7.67 8.83
CA GLN A 121 -0.94 7.57 10.18
C GLN A 121 -1.01 6.12 10.67
N GLY A 122 -0.13 5.74 11.60
CA GLY A 122 -0.15 4.39 12.18
C GLY A 122 0.13 3.26 11.19
N LEU A 123 0.72 3.55 10.03
CA LEU A 123 1.03 2.56 9.00
C LEU A 123 2.37 1.89 9.32
N VAL A 124 2.36 0.57 9.53
CA VAL A 124 3.50 -0.23 9.98
C VAL A 124 3.85 -1.28 8.95
N ASP A 125 5.04 -1.18 8.36
CA ASP A 125 5.56 -2.18 7.42
C ASP A 125 6.31 -3.27 8.19
N LEU A 126 5.75 -4.46 8.26
CA LEU A 126 6.31 -5.60 8.97
C LEU A 126 7.64 -6.09 8.38
N ASP A 127 7.96 -5.80 7.12
CA ASP A 127 9.29 -6.08 6.57
C ASP A 127 10.41 -5.40 7.38
N GLN A 128 10.14 -4.20 7.91
CA GLN A 128 11.12 -3.50 8.74
C GLN A 128 11.38 -4.22 10.06
N THR A 129 10.36 -4.84 10.67
CA THR A 129 10.52 -5.67 11.86
C THR A 129 11.42 -6.87 11.59
N TYR A 130 11.20 -7.58 10.47
CA TYR A 130 12.08 -8.70 10.09
C TYR A 130 13.51 -8.26 9.80
N ARG A 131 13.71 -7.09 9.21
CA ARG A 131 15.05 -6.51 9.03
C ARG A 131 15.75 -6.24 10.36
N ALA A 132 15.01 -5.70 11.35
CA ALA A 132 15.51 -5.49 12.70
C ALA A 132 15.86 -6.82 13.40
N LEU A 133 15.14 -7.90 13.10
CA LEU A 133 15.45 -9.26 13.56
C LEU A 133 16.64 -9.91 12.85
N GLY A 134 17.28 -9.23 11.89
CA GLY A 134 18.50 -9.69 11.22
C GLY A 134 18.28 -10.40 9.89
N TYR A 135 17.09 -10.37 9.31
CA TYR A 135 16.87 -10.82 7.94
C TYR A 135 17.39 -9.76 6.95
N ARG A 136 18.31 -10.12 6.07
CA ARG A 136 18.93 -9.17 5.12
C ARG A 136 18.07 -8.87 3.89
N ALA A 137 17.32 -9.85 3.42
CA ALA A 137 16.41 -9.67 2.30
C ALA A 137 15.07 -9.12 2.76
N SER A 138 14.39 -8.37 1.89
CA SER A 138 12.99 -7.98 2.12
C SER A 138 12.10 -9.21 2.14
N LEU A 139 11.29 -9.34 3.17
CA LEU A 139 10.32 -10.41 3.30
C LEU A 139 8.95 -9.90 2.87
N GLY A 140 8.41 -10.46 1.78
CA GLY A 140 6.98 -10.35 1.54
C GLY A 140 6.22 -11.35 2.41
N ILE A 141 4.90 -11.21 2.48
CA ILE A 141 4.01 -11.99 3.35
C ILE A 141 4.23 -13.52 3.26
N ARG A 142 4.50 -14.08 2.07
CA ARG A 142 4.77 -15.52 1.91
C ARG A 142 6.00 -15.99 2.70
N MET A 143 7.09 -15.25 2.58
CA MET A 143 8.32 -15.59 3.27
C MET A 143 8.19 -15.37 4.76
N ALA A 144 7.56 -14.27 5.16
CA ALA A 144 7.25 -13.99 6.57
C ALA A 144 6.39 -15.09 7.18
N MET A 145 5.36 -15.57 6.47
CA MET A 145 4.52 -16.68 6.91
C MET A 145 5.32 -17.98 7.06
N ALA A 146 6.22 -18.25 6.11
CA ALA A 146 7.07 -19.45 6.17
C ALA A 146 8.03 -19.44 7.36
N VAL A 147 8.69 -18.30 7.64
CA VAL A 147 9.65 -18.22 8.76
C VAL A 147 8.99 -18.11 10.13
N THR A 148 7.77 -17.55 10.20
CA THR A 148 7.06 -17.36 11.46
C THR A 148 6.28 -18.61 11.88
N PHE A 149 5.58 -19.24 10.93
CA PHE A 149 4.66 -20.34 11.21
C PHE A 149 5.09 -21.69 10.63
N GLY A 150 6.13 -21.74 9.76
CA GLY A 150 6.46 -22.95 9.01
C GLY A 150 5.31 -23.37 8.07
N ARG A 151 4.61 -22.41 7.48
CA ARG A 151 3.41 -22.61 6.65
C ARG A 151 3.54 -21.94 5.30
N TYR A 152 2.94 -22.55 4.27
CA TYR A 152 2.82 -21.97 2.95
C TYR A 152 1.62 -21.03 2.88
N PHE A 153 1.86 -19.78 2.49
CA PHE A 153 0.81 -18.80 2.25
C PHE A 153 0.50 -18.73 0.74
N GLU A 154 -0.73 -19.13 0.39
CA GLU A 154 -1.17 -19.12 -1.00
C GLU A 154 -1.42 -17.68 -1.48
N LYS A 155 -0.71 -17.29 -2.53
CA LYS A 155 -0.86 -15.98 -3.17
C LYS A 155 -0.75 -16.13 -4.68
N SER A 156 -1.88 -16.01 -5.39
CA SER A 156 -1.94 -16.15 -6.85
C SER A 156 -1.41 -14.89 -7.54
N LYS A 157 -0.37 -15.05 -8.37
CA LYS A 157 0.16 -13.93 -9.16
C LYS A 157 -0.87 -13.39 -10.16
N SER A 158 -1.66 -14.25 -10.78
CA SER A 158 -2.66 -13.86 -11.78
C SER A 158 -3.79 -13.03 -11.17
N ILE A 159 -4.18 -13.31 -9.90
CA ILE A 159 -5.17 -12.52 -9.18
C ILE A 159 -4.57 -11.18 -8.75
N GLY A 160 -3.38 -11.16 -8.17
CA GLY A 160 -2.72 -9.92 -7.74
C GLY A 160 -2.45 -8.94 -8.89
N THR A 161 -2.30 -9.44 -10.14
CA THR A 161 -2.14 -8.60 -11.34
C THR A 161 -3.43 -8.47 -12.16
N SER A 162 -4.58 -8.79 -11.59
CA SER A 162 -5.88 -8.64 -12.25
C SER A 162 -6.38 -7.19 -12.25
N ASP A 163 -7.46 -6.92 -12.96
CA ASP A 163 -8.07 -5.59 -13.02
C ASP A 163 -8.91 -5.31 -11.75
N TRP A 164 -8.31 -4.61 -10.79
CA TRP A 164 -8.94 -4.22 -9.54
C TRP A 164 -9.90 -3.02 -9.67
N SER A 165 -9.93 -2.35 -10.82
CA SER A 165 -10.88 -1.27 -11.09
C SER A 165 -12.27 -1.76 -11.46
N ARG A 166 -12.43 -3.05 -11.78
CA ARG A 166 -13.72 -3.63 -12.16
C ARG A 166 -14.58 -3.92 -10.94
N GLN A 167 -15.89 -3.73 -11.12
CA GLN A 167 -16.91 -4.11 -10.13
C GLN A 167 -18.02 -4.92 -10.82
N PRO A 168 -18.59 -5.93 -10.15
CA PRO A 168 -18.17 -6.46 -8.85
C PRO A 168 -16.84 -7.21 -8.93
N LEU A 169 -16.10 -7.26 -7.82
CA LEU A 169 -14.92 -8.11 -7.71
C LEU A 169 -15.35 -9.59 -7.70
N SER A 170 -14.54 -10.46 -8.28
CA SER A 170 -14.76 -11.90 -8.21
C SER A 170 -14.51 -12.42 -6.79
N ALA A 171 -15.13 -13.55 -6.43
CA ALA A 171 -14.89 -14.21 -5.15
C ALA A 171 -13.39 -14.54 -4.92
N ALA A 172 -12.65 -14.84 -5.99
CA ALA A 172 -11.21 -15.08 -5.91
C ALA A 172 -10.42 -13.79 -5.57
N GLN A 173 -10.82 -12.64 -6.12
CA GLN A 173 -10.23 -11.34 -5.76
C GLN A 173 -10.56 -10.98 -4.32
N CYS A 174 -11.81 -11.15 -3.88
CA CYS A 174 -12.21 -10.88 -2.50
C CYS A 174 -11.39 -11.72 -1.51
N ARG A 175 -11.27 -13.03 -1.74
CA ARG A 175 -10.43 -13.91 -0.91
C ARG A 175 -8.97 -13.50 -0.90
N TYR A 176 -8.41 -13.18 -2.07
CA TYR A 176 -7.03 -12.76 -2.20
C TYR A 176 -6.75 -11.51 -1.36
N ALA A 177 -7.52 -10.43 -1.55
CA ALA A 177 -7.36 -9.17 -0.84
C ALA A 177 -7.57 -9.32 0.68
N ALA A 178 -8.62 -10.05 1.09
CA ALA A 178 -8.88 -10.33 2.50
C ALA A 178 -7.73 -11.08 3.16
N HIS A 179 -7.18 -12.10 2.48
CA HIS A 179 -6.10 -12.92 3.03
C HIS A 179 -4.80 -12.14 3.16
N ASP A 180 -4.48 -11.20 2.26
CA ASP A 180 -3.27 -10.40 2.35
C ASP A 180 -3.30 -9.52 3.62
N ALA A 181 -4.40 -8.82 3.89
CA ALA A 181 -4.55 -8.06 5.12
C ALA A 181 -4.62 -8.96 6.37
N TRP A 182 -5.40 -10.05 6.31
CA TRP A 182 -5.55 -10.96 7.45
C TRP A 182 -4.23 -11.67 7.79
N GLY A 183 -3.49 -12.13 6.79
CA GLY A 183 -2.19 -12.75 6.98
C GLY A 183 -1.17 -11.81 7.62
N ALA A 184 -1.19 -10.52 7.27
CA ALA A 184 -0.35 -9.52 7.91
C ALA A 184 -0.73 -9.34 9.40
N PHE A 185 -2.03 -9.31 9.72
CA PHE A 185 -2.52 -9.27 11.10
C PHE A 185 -2.05 -10.50 11.90
N ARG A 186 -2.18 -11.71 11.35
CA ARG A 186 -1.77 -12.96 12.01
C ARG A 186 -0.25 -13.00 12.28
N ILE A 187 0.55 -12.48 11.35
CA ILE A 187 2.00 -12.35 11.56
C ILE A 187 2.29 -11.35 12.68
N TYR A 188 1.61 -10.21 12.71
CA TYR A 188 1.74 -9.23 13.78
C TYR A 188 1.45 -9.85 15.15
N GLU A 189 0.32 -10.58 15.30
CA GLU A 189 -0.02 -11.28 16.55
C GLU A 189 1.08 -12.26 16.99
N ALA A 190 1.61 -13.03 16.05
CA ALA A 190 2.67 -13.99 16.34
C ALA A 190 3.97 -13.32 16.79
N LEU A 191 4.35 -12.19 16.18
CA LEU A 191 5.52 -11.41 16.59
C LEU A 191 5.34 -10.85 18.01
N CYS A 192 4.18 -10.26 18.31
CA CYS A 192 3.86 -9.78 19.65
C CYS A 192 3.86 -10.90 20.70
N ALA A 193 3.29 -12.08 20.38
CA ALA A 193 3.30 -13.24 21.25
C ALA A 193 4.72 -13.78 21.56
N GLN A 194 5.69 -13.51 20.68
CA GLN A 194 7.11 -13.81 20.87
C GLN A 194 7.85 -12.69 21.61
N GLY A 195 7.17 -11.63 22.08
CA GLY A 195 7.77 -10.49 22.75
C GLY A 195 8.56 -9.55 21.82
N ILE A 196 8.28 -9.60 20.52
CA ILE A 196 8.93 -8.75 19.52
C ILE A 196 8.15 -7.44 19.43
N ASP A 197 8.83 -6.33 19.70
CA ASP A 197 8.25 -4.99 19.55
C ASP A 197 8.09 -4.65 18.06
N VAL A 198 6.85 -4.55 17.61
CA VAL A 198 6.51 -4.01 16.30
C VAL A 198 6.31 -2.51 16.45
N VAL A 199 7.39 -1.75 16.20
CA VAL A 199 7.40 -0.30 16.40
C VAL A 199 6.78 0.41 15.20
N PRO A 200 5.75 1.26 15.39
CA PRO A 200 5.28 2.12 14.33
C PRO A 200 6.38 3.12 13.93
N PRO A 201 6.47 3.51 12.65
CA PRO A 201 7.40 4.55 12.25
C PRO A 201 7.08 5.84 13.02
N PRO A 202 8.09 6.68 13.32
CA PRO A 202 7.86 7.93 14.01
C PRO A 202 6.78 8.74 13.31
N ALA A 203 5.85 9.30 14.06
CA ALA A 203 4.77 10.12 13.51
C ALA A 203 5.35 11.19 12.59
N VAL A 204 4.85 11.27 11.36
CA VAL A 204 5.26 12.34 10.44
C VAL A 204 4.85 13.66 11.07
N ALA A 205 5.84 14.46 11.49
CA ALA A 205 5.59 15.76 12.09
C ALA A 205 4.67 16.57 11.17
N LYS A 206 3.57 17.09 11.73
CA LYS A 206 2.69 18.03 11.02
C LYS A 206 3.55 19.21 10.59
N GLY A 207 3.92 19.31 9.30
CA GLY A 207 4.61 20.50 8.83
C GLY A 207 5.67 20.36 7.75
N THR A 208 5.86 19.23 7.10
CA THR A 208 6.69 19.24 5.90
C THR A 208 5.80 19.51 4.68
N ALA A 209 5.43 20.78 4.49
CA ALA A 209 4.90 21.23 3.22
C ALA A 209 5.88 20.78 2.12
N LEU A 210 5.37 20.05 1.15
CA LEU A 210 6.11 19.68 -0.05
C LEU A 210 6.84 20.92 -0.58
N ARG A 211 8.16 20.95 -0.46
CA ARG A 211 8.99 21.97 -1.11
C ARG A 211 8.69 21.88 -2.60
N ARG A 212 7.92 22.85 -3.12
CA ARG A 212 7.70 22.99 -4.56
C ARG A 212 9.06 22.89 -5.24
N PRO A 213 9.21 22.10 -6.31
CA PRO A 213 10.45 22.09 -7.08
C PRO A 213 10.72 23.52 -7.53
N ARG A 214 11.90 24.05 -7.17
CA ARG A 214 12.34 25.36 -7.64
C ARG A 214 12.29 25.32 -9.16
N SER A 215 11.44 26.15 -9.77
CA SER A 215 11.45 26.39 -11.19
C SER A 215 12.87 26.77 -11.59
N ARG A 216 13.46 26.02 -12.51
CA ARG A 216 14.75 26.41 -13.12
C ARG A 216 14.59 27.81 -13.71
N PRO A 217 15.51 28.74 -13.45
CA PRO A 217 15.47 30.03 -14.09
C PRO A 217 15.56 29.85 -15.62
N ARG A 218 14.68 30.50 -16.33
CA ARG A 218 14.68 30.52 -17.80
C ARG A 218 16.04 31.02 -18.26
N PRO A 219 16.73 30.36 -19.21
CA PRO A 219 17.97 30.87 -19.76
C PRO A 219 17.71 32.23 -20.38
N GLN A 220 18.48 33.24 -19.99
CA GLN A 220 18.45 34.54 -20.60
C GLN A 220 19.02 34.43 -22.02
N PRO A 221 18.45 35.13 -23.02
CA PRO A 221 19.01 35.16 -24.37
C PRO A 221 20.38 35.80 -24.35
N SER A 222 21.34 35.18 -25.01
CA SER A 222 22.72 35.61 -25.16
C SER A 222 22.78 36.96 -25.87
N PRO A 223 23.64 37.94 -25.49
CA PRO A 223 23.73 39.26 -26.09
C PRO A 223 24.29 39.30 -27.52
N LEU A 224 24.61 38.15 -28.12
CA LEU A 224 25.27 38.08 -29.44
C LEU A 224 24.33 37.92 -30.64
N ALA A 225 22.99 38.00 -30.45
CA ALA A 225 22.04 37.86 -31.55
C ALA A 225 21.56 39.19 -32.16
N SER A 226 21.99 40.35 -31.64
CA SER A 226 21.55 41.68 -32.13
C SER A 226 22.53 42.40 -33.09
N ALA A 227 23.64 41.73 -33.49
CA ALA A 227 24.65 42.39 -34.37
C ALA A 227 24.67 41.89 -35.83
N ARG A 228 23.65 41.21 -36.32
CA ARG A 228 23.60 40.70 -37.70
C ARG A 228 22.36 41.15 -38.50
N SER A 229 21.80 42.34 -38.21
CA SER A 229 20.64 42.86 -38.95
C SER A 229 20.81 44.28 -39.49
N ALA A 230 22.04 44.81 -39.54
CA ALA A 230 22.28 46.20 -39.97
C ALA A 230 23.19 46.36 -41.20
N ASP A 231 23.43 45.30 -41.98
CA ASP A 231 24.28 45.43 -43.17
C ASP A 231 23.73 44.65 -44.38
N ARG A 232 22.52 45.01 -44.83
CA ARG A 232 21.99 44.73 -46.19
C ARG A 232 20.93 45.75 -46.61
N ARG A 233 21.31 47.01 -46.72
CA ARG A 233 20.59 48.01 -47.55
C ARG A 233 21.57 49.09 -48.00
N ALA A 234 22.45 48.75 -48.94
CA ALA A 234 23.10 49.70 -49.84
C ALA A 234 23.74 48.88 -50.95
N ASP A 235 22.99 48.62 -52.00
CA ASP A 235 23.42 48.49 -53.39
C ASP A 235 22.22 48.01 -54.21
N ALA A 236 21.52 48.99 -54.82
CA ALA A 236 20.76 48.84 -56.04
C ALA A 236 20.31 50.28 -56.43
N GLY A 237 21.20 50.97 -57.16
CA GLY A 237 20.89 52.06 -58.04
C GLY A 237 21.27 51.65 -59.42
#